data_ac8dcec457f74cce65f671d6ed3ba299
#
_entry.id   ac8dcec457f74cce65f671d6ed3ba299
#
_cell.length_a   1.000
_cell.length_b   1.000
_cell.length_c   1.000
_cell.angle_alpha   90.00
_cell.angle_beta   90.00
_cell.angle_gamma   90.00
#
_symmetry.space_group_name_H-M   'P 1'
#
loop_
_entity.id
_entity.type
_entity.pdbx_description
1 polymer ?
#
loop_
_entity_poly.entity_id
_entity_poly.type
_entity_poly.pdbx_seq_one_letter_code
_entity_poly.pdbx_strand_id
1 'polypeptide(L)'
;MEENVIKELNNLKGMMLNWKKSFLGWASPEGDNDYVYQDFSEDIQKIVYPYIRRLYETKHLSDSEAKEFMDYCYSQVEDLRDLLRHVESKQSKKEV
;
A
#
# COMPACT_ATOMS: atom_id res chain seq x y z
N MET A 1 4.96 22.13 5.16
CA MET A 1 4.43 21.47 3.93
C MET A 1 3.29 22.31 3.38
N GLU A 2 3.31 22.57 2.09
CA GLU A 2 2.28 23.37 1.43
C GLU A 2 0.93 22.63 1.44
N GLU A 3 -0.14 23.41 1.52
CA GLU A 3 -1.49 22.86 1.56
C GLU A 3 -1.81 21.99 0.35
N ASN A 4 -1.37 22.39 -0.85
CA ASN A 4 -1.58 21.62 -2.07
C ASN A 4 -0.88 20.28 -2.02
N VAL A 5 0.30 20.22 -1.41
CA VAL A 5 1.08 18.99 -1.28
C VAL A 5 0.39 18.05 -0.29
N ILE A 6 -0.10 18.59 0.82
CA ILE A 6 -0.84 17.79 1.81
C ILE A 6 -2.07 17.15 1.15
N LYS A 7 -2.80 17.93 0.35
CA LYS A 7 -3.98 17.46 -0.35
C LYS A 7 -3.64 16.32 -1.32
N GLU A 8 -2.55 16.48 -2.07
CA GLU A 8 -2.11 15.44 -3.01
C GLU A 8 -1.68 14.17 -2.31
N LEU A 9 -0.96 14.29 -1.18
CA LEU A 9 -0.56 13.12 -0.40
C LEU A 9 -1.78 12.40 0.16
N ASN A 10 -2.78 13.13 0.61
CA ASN A 10 -4.02 12.53 1.09
C ASN A 10 -4.77 11.82 -0.03
N ASN A 11 -4.77 12.38 -1.25
CA ASN A 11 -5.36 11.74 -2.41
C ASN A 11 -4.63 10.44 -2.75
N LEU A 12 -3.30 10.45 -2.68
CA LEU A 12 -2.50 9.23 -2.90
C LEU A 12 -2.79 8.16 -1.86
N LYS A 13 -2.94 8.56 -0.59
CA LYS A 13 -3.32 7.62 0.47
C LYS A 13 -4.67 6.98 0.19
N GLY A 14 -5.65 7.79 -0.22
CA GLY A 14 -6.98 7.29 -0.57
C GLY A 14 -6.93 6.30 -1.73
N MET A 15 -6.14 6.63 -2.76
CA MET A 15 -5.94 5.76 -3.91
C MET A 15 -5.32 4.42 -3.51
N MET A 16 -4.29 4.45 -2.66
CA MET A 16 -3.65 3.23 -2.17
C MET A 16 -4.58 2.38 -1.33
N LEU A 17 -5.41 3.00 -0.50
CA LEU A 17 -6.38 2.26 0.31
C LEU A 17 -7.43 1.60 -0.57
N ASN A 18 -7.83 2.24 -1.66
CA ASN A 18 -8.73 1.63 -2.64
C ASN A 18 -8.07 0.45 -3.35
N TRP A 19 -6.80 0.58 -3.73
CA TRP A 19 -6.04 -0.54 -4.31
C TRP A 19 -5.96 -1.72 -3.34
N LYS A 20 -5.61 -1.43 -2.11
CA LYS A 20 -5.50 -2.45 -1.05
C LYS A 20 -6.81 -3.21 -0.89
N LYS A 21 -7.92 -2.50 -0.85
CA LYS A 21 -9.25 -3.08 -0.75
C LYS A 21 -9.56 -3.98 -1.95
N SER A 22 -9.22 -3.52 -3.17
CA SER A 22 -9.41 -4.29 -4.39
C SER A 22 -8.56 -5.55 -4.39
N PHE A 23 -7.28 -5.44 -4.01
CA PHE A 23 -6.39 -6.59 -3.94
C PHE A 23 -6.86 -7.60 -2.90
N LEU A 24 -7.34 -7.12 -1.75
CA LEU A 24 -7.88 -8.01 -0.72
C LEU A 24 -9.10 -8.78 -1.24
N GLY A 25 -9.91 -8.14 -2.11
CA GLY A 25 -11.06 -8.78 -2.73
C GLY A 25 -10.69 -9.94 -3.66
N TRP A 26 -9.43 -10.00 -4.11
CA TRP A 26 -8.94 -11.08 -4.97
C TRP A 26 -8.33 -12.23 -4.18
N ALA A 27 -8.32 -12.14 -2.86
CA ALA A 27 -7.73 -13.17 -2.00
C ALA A 27 -8.47 -14.50 -2.15
N SER A 28 -7.69 -15.57 -2.26
CA SER A 28 -8.23 -16.93 -2.30
C SER A 28 -8.21 -17.52 -0.90
N PRO A 29 -9.34 -18.05 -0.41
CA PRO A 29 -9.33 -18.74 0.89
C PRO A 29 -8.46 -19.99 0.90
N GLU A 30 -8.11 -20.52 -0.28
CA GLU A 30 -7.34 -21.76 -0.41
C GLU A 30 -5.84 -21.55 -0.27
N GLY A 31 -5.37 -20.29 -0.24
CA GLY A 31 -3.95 -19.95 -0.12
C GLY A 31 -3.39 -19.37 -1.41
N ASP A 32 -2.05 -19.29 -1.47
CA ASP A 32 -1.32 -18.76 -2.62
C ASP A 32 -1.63 -17.30 -2.92
N ASN A 33 -1.74 -16.49 -1.87
CA ASN A 33 -2.07 -15.07 -1.99
C ASN A 33 -0.83 -14.15 -1.99
N ASP A 34 0.37 -14.73 -2.02
CA ASP A 34 1.60 -13.94 -1.95
C ASP A 34 1.71 -12.96 -3.12
N TYR A 35 1.26 -13.34 -4.31
CA TYR A 35 1.29 -12.45 -5.47
C TYR A 35 0.44 -11.20 -5.26
N VAL A 36 -0.58 -11.27 -4.42
CA VAL A 36 -1.51 -10.14 -4.20
C VAL A 36 -0.78 -8.98 -3.53
N TYR A 37 -0.10 -9.23 -2.42
CA TYR A 37 0.63 -8.14 -1.76
C TYR A 37 1.88 -7.73 -2.53
N GLN A 38 2.47 -8.64 -3.29
CA GLN A 38 3.61 -8.33 -4.16
C GLN A 38 3.19 -7.36 -5.27
N ASP A 39 2.04 -7.59 -5.90
CA ASP A 39 1.50 -6.69 -6.92
C ASP A 39 1.20 -5.32 -6.33
N PHE A 40 0.64 -5.27 -5.13
CA PHE A 40 0.39 -4.02 -4.45
C PHE A 40 1.70 -3.26 -4.18
N SER A 41 2.72 -3.97 -3.71
CA SER A 41 4.05 -3.39 -3.49
C SER A 41 4.65 -2.84 -4.79
N GLU A 42 4.51 -3.59 -5.89
CA GLU A 42 5.00 -3.15 -7.20
C GLU A 42 4.29 -1.89 -7.68
N ASP A 43 2.97 -1.80 -7.50
CA ASP A 43 2.21 -0.60 -7.88
C ASP A 43 2.67 0.62 -7.09
N ILE A 44 2.97 0.44 -5.81
CA ILE A 44 3.53 1.51 -4.99
C ILE A 44 4.87 1.96 -5.56
N GLN A 45 5.75 1.02 -5.91
CA GLN A 45 7.07 1.34 -6.45
C GLN A 45 7.01 1.99 -7.83
N LYS A 46 6.09 1.56 -8.68
CA LYS A 46 5.98 2.04 -10.06
C LYS A 46 5.21 3.34 -10.20
N ILE A 47 4.23 3.57 -9.33
CA ILE A 47 3.31 4.70 -9.46
C ILE A 47 3.52 5.74 -8.36
N VAL A 48 3.55 5.30 -7.10
CA VAL A 48 3.62 6.21 -5.95
C VAL A 48 5.05 6.73 -5.75
N TYR A 49 6.02 5.84 -5.73
CA TYR A 49 7.41 6.22 -5.45
C TYR A 49 7.96 7.28 -6.42
N PRO A 50 7.79 7.15 -7.75
CA PRO A 50 8.30 8.18 -8.67
C PRO A 50 7.66 9.54 -8.42
N TYR A 51 6.40 9.57 -8.03
CA TYR A 51 5.70 10.80 -7.72
C TYR A 51 6.25 11.46 -6.45
N ILE A 52 6.46 10.68 -5.39
CA ILE A 52 7.04 11.16 -4.14
C ILE A 52 8.47 11.65 -4.36
N ARG A 53 9.24 10.91 -5.15
CA ARG A 53 10.60 11.29 -5.52
C ARG A 53 10.62 12.65 -6.22
N ARG A 54 9.68 12.88 -7.13
CA ARG A 54 9.59 14.17 -7.84
C ARG A 54 9.28 15.31 -6.87
N LEU A 55 8.36 15.10 -5.94
CA LEU A 55 8.06 16.10 -4.91
C LEU A 55 9.28 16.40 -4.05
N TYR A 56 10.06 15.39 -3.73
CA TYR A 56 11.31 15.57 -2.99
C TYR A 56 12.34 16.35 -3.81
N GLU A 57 12.55 15.96 -5.06
CA GLU A 57 13.51 16.61 -5.94
C GLU A 57 13.17 18.08 -6.23
N THR A 58 11.89 18.42 -6.28
CA THR A 58 11.42 19.78 -6.49
C THR A 58 11.24 20.56 -5.19
N LYS A 59 11.69 20.01 -4.07
CA LYS A 59 11.69 20.63 -2.74
C LYS A 59 10.29 20.89 -2.17
N HIS A 60 9.27 20.19 -2.66
CA HIS A 60 7.94 20.25 -2.06
C HIS A 60 7.84 19.35 -0.82
N LEU A 61 8.73 18.36 -0.71
CA LEU A 61 8.85 17.50 0.46
C LEU A 61 10.29 17.52 0.95
N SER A 62 10.48 17.52 2.27
CA SER A 62 11.79 17.28 2.86
C SER A 62 12.13 15.79 2.77
N ASP A 63 13.41 15.48 3.03
CA ASP A 63 13.88 14.09 3.07
C ASP A 63 13.07 13.26 4.07
N SER A 64 12.88 13.79 5.29
CA SER A 64 12.14 13.09 6.33
C SER A 64 10.66 12.94 5.98
N GLU A 65 10.05 13.94 5.35
CA GLU A 65 8.65 13.86 4.93
C GLU A 65 8.44 12.80 3.85
N ALA A 66 9.34 12.76 2.86
CA ALA A 66 9.29 11.76 1.80
C ALA A 66 9.45 10.34 2.36
N LYS A 67 10.43 10.16 3.26
CA LYS A 67 10.66 8.89 3.91
C LYS A 67 9.46 8.45 4.74
N GLU A 68 8.90 9.36 5.52
CA GLU A 68 7.73 9.07 6.35
C GLU A 68 6.55 8.60 5.50
N PHE A 69 6.32 9.25 4.37
CA PHE A 69 5.25 8.86 3.46
C PHE A 69 5.50 7.47 2.87
N MET A 70 6.73 7.17 2.44
CA MET A 70 7.06 5.86 1.90
C MET A 70 6.97 4.77 2.96
N ASP A 71 7.37 5.06 4.20
CA ASP A 71 7.20 4.14 5.33
C ASP A 71 5.71 3.80 5.54
N TYR A 72 4.84 4.80 5.44
CA TYR A 72 3.41 4.60 5.49
C TYR A 72 2.95 3.65 4.37
N CYS A 73 3.43 3.87 3.14
CA CYS A 73 3.05 3.03 2.00
C CYS A 73 3.42 1.56 2.25
N TYR A 74 4.63 1.32 2.71
CA TYR A 74 5.08 -0.06 2.97
C TYR A 74 4.39 -0.68 4.16
N SER A 75 3.96 0.11 5.14
CA SER A 75 3.15 -0.39 6.25
C SER A 75 1.80 -0.91 5.75
N GLN A 76 1.25 -0.31 4.70
CA GLN A 76 0.02 -0.80 4.08
C GLN A 76 0.21 -2.14 3.37
N VAL A 77 1.39 -2.37 2.78
CA VAL A 77 1.73 -3.66 2.19
C VAL A 77 1.75 -4.76 3.27
N GLU A 78 2.39 -4.48 4.39
CA GLU A 78 2.44 -5.42 5.52
C GLU A 78 1.06 -5.70 6.09
N ASP A 79 0.22 -4.68 6.18
CA ASP A 79 -1.15 -4.84 6.65
C ASP A 79 -1.95 -5.73 5.70
N LEU A 80 -1.80 -5.54 4.40
CA LEU A 80 -2.47 -6.41 3.41
C LEU A 80 -2.00 -7.86 3.56
N ARG A 81 -0.70 -8.07 3.74
CA ARG A 81 -0.13 -9.39 3.94
C ARG A 81 -0.76 -10.08 5.15
N ASP A 82 -0.92 -9.36 6.26
CA ASP A 82 -1.53 -9.89 7.47
C ASP A 82 -3.01 -10.23 7.25
N LEU A 83 -3.73 -9.38 6.53
CA LEU A 83 -5.13 -9.63 6.19
C LEU A 83 -5.29 -10.86 5.32
N LEU A 84 -4.38 -11.07 4.36
CA LEU A 84 -4.39 -12.26 3.50
C LEU A 84 -4.16 -13.54 4.32
N ARG A 85 -3.25 -13.50 5.27
CA ARG A 85 -3.00 -14.62 6.18
C ARG A 85 -4.22 -14.92 7.04
N HIS A 86 -4.93 -13.90 7.45
CA HIS A 86 -6.14 -14.05 8.24
C HIS A 86 -7.24 -14.76 7.44
N VAL A 87 -7.41 -14.41 6.16
CA VAL A 87 -8.36 -15.07 5.26
C VAL A 87 -8.03 -16.55 5.14
N GLU A 88 -6.77 -16.88 4.90
CA GLU A 88 -6.31 -18.29 4.80
C GLU A 88 -6.54 -19.05 6.10
N SER A 89 -6.26 -18.44 7.23
CA SER A 89 -6.45 -19.05 8.55
C SER A 89 -7.91 -19.38 8.82
N LYS A 90 -8.83 -18.49 8.44
CA LYS A 90 -10.27 -18.72 8.59
C LYS A 90 -10.73 -19.92 7.77
N GLN A 91 -10.22 -20.06 6.55
CA GLN A 91 -10.58 -21.18 5.69
C GLN A 91 -10.08 -22.50 6.26
N SER A 92 -8.86 -22.54 6.78
CA SER A 92 -8.29 -23.73 7.43
C SER A 92 -9.14 -24.19 8.61
N LYS A 93 -9.67 -23.27 9.41
CA LYS A 93 -10.52 -23.59 10.54
C LYS A 93 -11.86 -24.21 10.14
N LYS A 94 -12.38 -23.83 8.98
CA LYS A 94 -13.65 -24.38 8.48
C LYS A 94 -13.54 -25.80 7.99
N GLU A 95 -12.37 -26.21 7.57
CA GLU A 95 -12.13 -27.55 7.06
C GLU A 95 -11.96 -28.60 8.16
N VAL A 96 -11.75 -28.14 9.37
CA VAL A 96 -11.63 -28.99 10.54
C VAL A 96 -12.98 -29.21 11.20
#